data_429301f3532cebb6c3d430ca1894d24b
#
_entry.id   429301f3532cebb6c3d430ca1894d24b
#
_cell.length_a   1.000
_cell.length_b   1.000
_cell.length_c   1.000
_cell.angle_alpha   90.00
_cell.angle_beta   90.00
_cell.angle_gamma   90.00
#
_symmetry.space_group_name_H-M   'P 1'
#
loop_
_entity.id
_entity.type
_entity.pdbx_description
1 polymer ?
#
loop_
_entity_poly.entity_id
_entity_poly.type
_entity_poly.pdbx_seq_one_letter_code
_entity_poly.pdbx_strand_id
1 'polypeptide(L)'
;MKIKKMLLSVAVIFGLTSFGSIANAACGNITIANMNWASANFMAEVDKIILEEGYGCSVELVPGATMPTFTSMQEKGEPDVAPEFWA
;
A
#
# COMPACT_ATOMS: atom_id res chain seq x y z
N MET A 1 45.87 -0.07 4.65
CA MET A 1 45.27 1.22 4.93
C MET A 1 44.22 1.59 3.93
N LYS A 2 44.60 1.73 2.72
CA LYS A 2 43.68 2.15 1.68
C LYS A 2 42.59 1.16 1.41
N ILE A 3 42.89 -0.08 1.61
CA ILE A 3 41.93 -1.13 1.38
C ILE A 3 40.74 -1.00 2.32
N LYS A 4 40.98 -0.52 3.51
CA LYS A 4 39.93 -0.33 4.47
C LYS A 4 38.89 0.66 3.99
N LYS A 5 39.35 1.71 3.33
CA LYS A 5 38.45 2.72 2.82
C LYS A 5 37.57 2.16 1.72
N MET A 6 38.13 1.29 0.92
CA MET A 6 37.35 0.67 -0.12
C MET A 6 36.26 -0.20 0.44
N LEU A 7 36.55 -0.89 1.52
CA LEU A 7 35.55 -1.72 2.16
C LEU A 7 34.39 -0.89 2.65
N LEU A 8 34.66 0.29 3.13
CA LEU A 8 33.60 1.17 3.58
C LEU A 8 32.66 1.54 2.45
N SER A 9 33.22 1.77 1.28
CA SER A 9 32.39 2.08 0.14
C SER A 9 31.44 0.95 -0.21
N VAL A 10 31.93 -0.25 -0.14
CA VAL A 10 31.09 -1.40 -0.41
C VAL A 10 29.94 -1.49 0.59
N ALA A 11 30.20 -1.19 1.84
CA ALA A 11 29.17 -1.22 2.85
C ALA A 11 28.06 -0.23 2.54
N VAL A 12 28.42 0.92 2.01
CA VAL A 12 27.40 1.90 1.67
C VAL A 12 26.48 1.39 0.59
N ILE A 13 27.00 0.70 -0.39
CA ILE A 13 26.21 0.16 -1.46
C ILE A 13 25.21 -0.87 -0.91
N PHE A 14 25.66 -1.68 0.00
CA PHE A 14 24.79 -2.64 0.64
C PHE A 14 23.63 -1.95 1.36
N GLY A 15 23.91 -0.84 2.01
CA GLY A 15 22.89 -0.11 2.70
C GLY A 15 21.77 0.32 1.77
N LEU A 16 22.10 0.73 0.57
CA LEU A 16 21.08 1.14 -0.38
C LEU A 16 20.20 -0.02 -0.80
N THR A 17 20.77 -1.18 -0.99
CA THR A 17 20.00 -2.35 -1.36
C THR A 17 19.03 -2.74 -0.25
N SER A 18 19.47 -2.72 0.97
CA SER A 18 18.60 -3.03 2.11
C SER A 18 17.45 -2.05 2.20
N PHE A 19 17.70 -0.82 1.84
CA PHE A 19 16.69 0.21 1.90
C PHE A 19 15.48 -0.14 1.04
N GLY A 20 15.69 -0.62 -0.16
CA GLY A 20 14.61 -1.03 -1.02
C GLY A 20 13.79 -2.17 -0.44
N SER A 21 14.43 -3.13 0.17
CA SER A 21 13.73 -4.25 0.79
C SER A 21 12.86 -3.80 1.95
N ILE A 22 13.35 -2.86 2.73
CA ILE A 22 12.59 -2.35 3.86
C ILE A 22 11.33 -1.66 3.39
N ALA A 23 11.40 -0.91 2.31
CA ALA A 23 10.25 -0.22 1.79
C ALA A 23 9.13 -1.19 1.42
N ASN A 24 9.47 -2.31 0.77
CA ASN A 24 8.46 -3.31 0.42
C ASN A 24 7.87 -3.94 1.67
N ALA A 25 8.71 -4.26 2.65
CA ALA A 25 8.23 -4.91 3.85
C ALA A 25 7.32 -4.00 4.67
N ALA A 26 7.45 -2.69 4.52
CA ALA A 26 6.67 -1.75 5.32
C ALA A 26 5.23 -1.59 4.84
N CYS A 27 4.89 -2.06 3.66
CA CYS A 27 3.56 -1.86 3.14
C CYS A 27 2.49 -2.68 3.87
N GLY A 28 2.72 -3.96 4.08
CA GLY A 28 1.81 -4.81 4.83
C GLY A 28 0.48 -5.04 4.14
N ASN A 29 -0.57 -5.15 4.93
CA ASN A 29 -1.91 -5.45 4.45
C ASN A 29 -2.74 -4.18 4.37
N ILE A 30 -3.49 -4.04 3.25
CA ILE A 30 -4.34 -2.88 3.03
C ILE A 30 -5.72 -3.37 2.60
N THR A 31 -6.77 -2.77 3.17
CA THR A 31 -8.14 -3.05 2.75
C THR A 31 -8.66 -1.86 1.96
N ILE A 32 -9.33 -2.15 0.85
CA ILE A 32 -9.91 -1.14 -0.02
C ILE A 32 -11.40 -1.42 -0.17
N ALA A 33 -12.22 -0.40 0.05
CA ALA A 33 -13.66 -0.54 -0.14
C ALA A 33 -13.96 -0.68 -1.61
N ASN A 34 -14.68 -1.74 -1.95
CA ASN A 34 -15.18 -1.97 -3.30
C ASN A 34 -16.64 -1.53 -3.29
N MET A 35 -16.87 -0.25 -3.57
CA MET A 35 -18.21 0.33 -3.51
C MET A 35 -19.12 -0.35 -4.52
N ASN A 36 -20.43 -0.19 -4.33
CA ASN A 36 -21.40 -0.97 -5.09
C ASN A 36 -21.84 -0.30 -6.40
N TRP A 37 -20.91 0.35 -7.10
CA TRP A 37 -21.17 0.87 -8.44
C TRP A 37 -19.95 0.69 -9.33
N ALA A 38 -20.16 0.72 -10.65
CA ALA A 38 -19.17 0.25 -11.61
C ALA A 38 -17.86 1.03 -11.60
N SER A 39 -17.93 2.37 -11.58
CA SER A 39 -16.68 3.14 -11.62
C SER A 39 -15.86 2.97 -10.36
N ALA A 40 -16.52 2.84 -9.22
CA ALA A 40 -15.81 2.60 -7.98
C ALA A 40 -15.15 1.22 -7.98
N ASN A 41 -15.82 0.22 -8.54
CA ASN A 41 -15.23 -1.11 -8.68
C ASN A 41 -13.97 -1.06 -9.52
N PHE A 42 -14.02 -0.33 -10.62
CA PHE A 42 -12.86 -0.17 -11.48
C PHE A 42 -11.71 0.49 -10.74
N MET A 43 -11.99 1.56 -10.00
CA MET A 43 -10.94 2.25 -9.26
C MET A 43 -10.36 1.39 -8.17
N ALA A 44 -11.18 0.61 -7.50
CA ALA A 44 -10.69 -0.30 -6.45
C ALA A 44 -9.73 -1.34 -7.03
N GLU A 45 -10.07 -1.89 -8.19
CA GLU A 45 -9.19 -2.86 -8.84
C GLU A 45 -7.89 -2.23 -9.30
N VAL A 46 -7.95 -1.01 -9.85
CA VAL A 46 -6.75 -0.30 -10.27
C VAL A 46 -5.84 -0.02 -9.06
N ASP A 47 -6.43 0.46 -7.97
CA ASP A 47 -5.66 0.74 -6.76
C ASP A 47 -5.01 -0.52 -6.24
N LYS A 48 -5.72 -1.64 -6.27
CA LYS A 48 -5.16 -2.90 -5.83
C LYS A 48 -3.94 -3.29 -6.65
N ILE A 49 -4.05 -3.18 -7.99
CA ILE A 49 -2.95 -3.53 -8.87
C ILE A 49 -1.74 -2.65 -8.59
N ILE A 50 -1.95 -1.35 -8.46
CA ILE A 50 -0.86 -0.42 -8.21
C ILE A 50 -0.16 -0.73 -6.89
N LEU A 51 -0.94 -0.97 -5.84
CA LEU A 51 -0.37 -1.22 -4.53
C LEU A 51 0.35 -2.56 -4.48
N GLU A 52 -0.21 -3.59 -5.11
CA GLU A 52 0.43 -4.90 -5.10
C GLU A 52 1.66 -4.96 -5.98
N GLU A 53 1.55 -4.45 -7.22
CA GLU A 53 2.64 -4.55 -8.17
C GLU A 53 3.70 -3.48 -7.94
N GLY A 54 3.30 -2.28 -7.58
CA GLY A 54 4.23 -1.19 -7.43
C GLY A 54 4.85 -1.06 -6.06
N TYR A 55 4.13 -1.46 -5.01
CA TYR A 55 4.56 -1.25 -3.64
C TYR A 55 4.69 -2.53 -2.83
N GLY A 56 4.31 -3.66 -3.40
CA GLY A 56 4.43 -4.93 -2.70
C GLY A 56 3.45 -5.13 -1.56
N CYS A 57 2.34 -4.41 -1.56
CA CYS A 57 1.33 -4.56 -0.53
C CYS A 57 0.50 -5.82 -0.75
N SER A 58 -0.14 -6.28 0.31
CA SER A 58 -1.14 -7.31 0.23
C SER A 58 -2.50 -6.61 0.34
N VAL A 59 -3.32 -6.68 -0.70
CA VAL A 59 -4.54 -5.89 -0.77
C VAL A 59 -5.76 -6.80 -0.79
N GLU A 60 -6.75 -6.44 0.04
CA GLU A 60 -8.04 -7.12 0.07
C GLU A 60 -9.13 -6.12 -0.28
N LEU A 61 -9.98 -6.46 -1.25
CA LEU A 61 -11.15 -5.65 -1.56
C LEU A 61 -12.29 -6.10 -0.69
N VAL A 62 -12.96 -5.15 -0.02
CA VAL A 62 -14.08 -5.47 0.86
C VAL A 62 -15.32 -4.76 0.33
N PRO A 63 -16.50 -5.37 0.44
CA PRO A 63 -17.73 -4.74 -0.03
C PRO A 63 -17.95 -3.40 0.66
N GLY A 64 -18.47 -2.43 -0.08
CA GLY A 64 -18.70 -1.12 0.49
C GLY A 64 -19.88 -0.38 -0.14
N ALA A 65 -20.31 0.64 0.56
CA ALA A 65 -21.32 1.60 0.10
C ALA A 65 -21.03 2.88 0.86
N THR A 66 -21.48 4.03 0.33
CA THR A 66 -21.05 5.31 0.86
C THR A 66 -21.22 5.45 2.37
N MET A 67 -22.45 5.32 2.86
CA MET A 67 -22.69 5.58 4.29
C MET A 67 -22.16 4.48 5.20
N PRO A 68 -22.40 3.19 4.93
CA PRO A 68 -21.82 2.16 5.78
C PRO A 68 -20.30 2.19 5.83
N THR A 69 -19.65 2.47 4.69
CA THR A 69 -18.20 2.55 4.66
C THR A 69 -17.71 3.75 5.44
N PHE A 70 -18.38 4.90 5.30
CA PHE A 70 -18.01 6.09 6.05
C PHE A 70 -18.08 5.82 7.56
N THR A 71 -19.17 5.23 8.01
CA THR A 71 -19.34 4.90 9.42
C THR A 71 -18.26 3.95 9.91
N SER A 72 -17.96 2.92 9.12
CA SER A 72 -16.96 1.95 9.48
C SER A 72 -15.58 2.59 9.62
N MET A 73 -15.23 3.46 8.69
CA MET A 73 -13.94 4.14 8.73
C MET A 73 -13.82 5.07 9.93
N GLN A 74 -14.92 5.75 10.28
CA GLN A 74 -14.92 6.63 11.43
C GLN A 74 -14.78 5.86 12.75
N GLU A 75 -15.48 4.75 12.87
CA GLU A 75 -15.55 4.05 14.14
C GLU A 75 -14.48 3.00 14.31
N LYS A 76 -14.09 2.35 13.24
CA LYS A 76 -13.14 1.24 13.30
C LYS A 76 -11.84 1.50 12.58
N GLY A 77 -11.79 2.54 11.77
CA GLY A 77 -10.61 2.80 10.96
C GLY A 77 -10.47 1.84 9.79
N GLU A 78 -11.55 1.21 9.35
CA GLU A 78 -11.54 0.24 8.26
C GLU A 78 -12.67 0.50 7.31
N PRO A 79 -12.49 0.29 6.01
CA PRO A 79 -11.24 -0.09 5.34
C PRO A 79 -10.23 1.06 5.32
N ASP A 80 -9.02 0.77 4.86
CA ASP A 80 -7.95 1.77 4.80
C ASP A 80 -8.18 2.79 3.71
N VAL A 81 -8.78 2.39 2.60
CA VAL A 81 -8.97 3.23 1.43
C VAL A 81 -10.39 3.07 0.90
N ALA A 82 -10.98 4.16 0.47
CA ALA A 82 -12.33 4.14 -0.10
C ALA A 82 -12.36 4.99 -1.37
N PRO A 83 -12.05 4.41 -2.55
CA PRO A 83 -12.05 5.17 -3.79
C PRO A 83 -13.46 5.58 -4.17
N GLU A 84 -13.58 6.77 -4.74
CA GLU A 84 -14.85 7.36 -5.14
C GLU A 84 -15.84 7.47 -3.98
N PHE A 85 -15.34 7.95 -2.87
CA PHE A 85 -16.21 8.24 -1.73
C PHE A 85 -16.92 9.58 -1.98
N TRP A 86 -18.22 9.52 -2.15
CA TRP A 86 -19.02 10.72 -2.37
C TRP A 86 -19.85 11.02 -1.12
N ALA A 87 -19.56 12.11 -0.48
CA ALA A 87 -20.27 12.49 0.76
C ALA A 87 -21.11 13.73 0.57
#